data_7bb98e0340550d02ac523417b66bd3a2
#
_entry.id   7bb98e0340550d02ac523417b66bd3a2
#
_cell.length_a   1.000
_cell.length_b   1.000
_cell.length_c   1.000
_cell.angle_alpha   90.00
_cell.angle_beta   90.00
_cell.angle_gamma   90.00
#
_symmetry.space_group_name_H-M   'P 1'
#
loop_
_entity.id
_entity.type
_entity.pdbx_description
1 polymer ?
#
loop_
_entity_poly.entity_id
_entity_poly.type
_entity_poly.pdbx_seq_one_letter_code
_entity_poly.pdbx_strand_id
1 'polypeptide(L)'
;VRDIAFLVDDAREAYRKAIERGAESAMTPNVLRDESGEVVMAAIKTYGDTVHSIVERRNYKGHFLPAFQRVDPVYNPSDTGLQFVDHCVGNVELGKMNHWVAFYSRVLGFFNLLSFDDKDISTEYSALMSKVMSNGNGRIKFPINEPAAGKKKSQIDEYLEYYGGPGVQHIAIATNNIIETVSALRDRGLEFLRVPANYYDTLMQRVGKIDEDLEPLRDLGILVDRDDEGYLLQIFTKPVQDRPTLFYEIIQRKGAKSFGKGNFKALFEAIEREQAARGNL
;
A
#
# COMPACT_ATOMS: atom_id res chain seq x y z
N VAL A 1 5.32 2.50 -9.45
CA VAL A 1 4.84 1.09 -9.52
C VAL A 1 4.08 0.91 -10.82
N ARG A 2 4.54 -0.02 -11.66
CA ARG A 2 3.96 -0.27 -12.98
C ARG A 2 2.96 -1.41 -12.99
N ASP A 3 3.17 -2.40 -12.13
CA ASP A 3 2.39 -3.64 -12.13
C ASP A 3 2.13 -4.13 -10.71
N ILE A 4 0.89 -4.48 -10.42
CA ILE A 4 0.49 -5.22 -9.22
C ILE A 4 -0.11 -6.54 -9.69
N ALA A 5 0.67 -7.62 -9.57
CA ALA A 5 0.29 -8.92 -10.08
C ALA A 5 -0.58 -9.71 -9.09
N PHE A 6 -1.55 -10.44 -9.62
CA PHE A 6 -2.36 -11.42 -8.88
C PHE A 6 -1.97 -12.84 -9.26
N LEU A 7 -1.69 -13.65 -8.26
CA LEU A 7 -1.57 -15.10 -8.43
C LEU A 7 -2.97 -15.72 -8.46
N VAL A 8 -3.26 -16.48 -9.52
CA VAL A 8 -4.56 -17.13 -9.73
C VAL A 8 -4.39 -18.60 -10.13
N ASP A 9 -5.45 -19.38 -9.99
CA ASP A 9 -5.47 -20.78 -10.37
C ASP A 9 -5.56 -20.98 -11.90
N ASP A 10 -6.27 -20.08 -12.60
CA ASP A 10 -6.46 -20.09 -14.06
C ASP A 10 -6.41 -18.66 -14.59
N ALA A 11 -5.29 -18.30 -15.23
CA ALA A 11 -5.08 -16.95 -15.75
C ALA A 11 -5.94 -16.65 -16.98
N ARG A 12 -6.26 -17.64 -17.81
CA ARG A 12 -7.10 -17.45 -19.00
C ARG A 12 -8.54 -17.16 -18.61
N GLU A 13 -9.06 -17.94 -17.68
CA GLU A 13 -10.44 -17.76 -17.19
C GLU A 13 -10.59 -16.47 -16.39
N ALA A 14 -9.64 -16.13 -15.52
CA ALA A 14 -9.64 -14.87 -14.77
C ALA A 14 -9.60 -13.65 -15.71
N TYR A 15 -8.72 -13.67 -16.73
CA TYR A 15 -8.65 -12.64 -17.75
C TYR A 15 -9.94 -12.53 -18.56
N ARG A 16 -10.48 -13.66 -19.06
CA ARG A 16 -11.74 -13.70 -19.82
C ARG A 16 -12.87 -13.01 -19.04
N LYS A 17 -13.06 -13.40 -17.77
CA LYS A 17 -14.05 -12.79 -16.87
C LYS A 17 -13.83 -11.31 -16.66
N ALA A 18 -12.58 -10.87 -16.49
CA ALA A 18 -12.27 -9.46 -16.32
C ALA A 18 -12.66 -8.65 -17.57
N ILE A 19 -12.33 -9.13 -18.77
CA ILE A 19 -12.70 -8.48 -20.04
C ILE A 19 -14.22 -8.45 -20.24
N GLU A 20 -14.92 -9.55 -20.01
CA GLU A 20 -16.39 -9.61 -20.08
C GLU A 20 -17.07 -8.60 -19.14
N ARG A 21 -16.44 -8.32 -18.00
CA ARG A 21 -16.89 -7.34 -17.02
C ARG A 21 -16.41 -5.90 -17.29
N GLY A 22 -15.79 -5.68 -18.46
CA GLY A 22 -15.42 -4.37 -18.97
C GLY A 22 -14.03 -3.89 -18.56
N ALA A 23 -13.08 -4.79 -18.26
CA ALA A 23 -11.68 -4.43 -18.17
C ALA A 23 -11.09 -4.14 -19.56
N GLU A 24 -10.13 -3.23 -19.65
CA GLU A 24 -9.33 -3.00 -20.83
C GLU A 24 -8.09 -3.90 -20.80
N SER A 25 -7.82 -4.61 -21.90
CA SER A 25 -6.65 -5.47 -22.01
C SER A 25 -5.35 -4.66 -22.06
N ALA A 26 -4.38 -5.03 -21.25
CA ALA A 26 -2.98 -4.60 -21.40
C ALA A 26 -2.14 -5.69 -22.06
N MET A 27 -2.44 -6.97 -21.80
CA MET A 27 -1.79 -8.13 -22.42
C MET A 27 -2.77 -9.30 -22.46
N THR A 28 -3.00 -9.87 -23.63
CA THR A 28 -3.79 -11.12 -23.77
C THR A 28 -3.03 -12.30 -23.16
N PRO A 29 -3.72 -13.40 -22.79
CA PRO A 29 -3.07 -14.57 -22.21
C PRO A 29 -1.92 -15.09 -23.09
N ASN A 30 -0.73 -15.13 -22.51
CA ASN A 30 0.51 -15.59 -23.09
C ASN A 30 1.13 -16.71 -22.23
N VAL A 31 1.74 -17.69 -22.87
CA VAL A 31 2.40 -18.83 -22.21
C VAL A 31 3.91 -18.66 -22.31
N LEU A 32 4.56 -18.52 -21.19
CA LEU A 32 6.01 -18.56 -21.07
C LEU A 32 6.43 -19.96 -20.63
N ARG A 33 7.49 -20.52 -21.23
CA ARG A 33 7.98 -21.86 -20.95
C ARG A 33 9.50 -21.93 -20.87
N ASP A 34 9.97 -22.78 -19.98
CA ASP A 34 11.34 -23.29 -19.95
C ASP A 34 11.36 -24.72 -19.40
N GLU A 35 12.54 -25.24 -19.10
CA GLU A 35 12.73 -26.60 -18.55
C GLU A 35 12.07 -26.82 -17.17
N SER A 36 11.76 -25.75 -16.45
CA SER A 36 11.10 -25.78 -15.13
C SER A 36 9.57 -25.81 -15.23
N GLY A 37 9.00 -25.71 -16.43
CA GLY A 37 7.55 -25.76 -16.67
C GLY A 37 7.00 -24.56 -17.42
N GLU A 38 5.74 -24.22 -17.14
CA GLU A 38 5.06 -23.11 -17.81
C GLU A 38 4.40 -22.14 -16.82
N VAL A 39 4.36 -20.87 -17.22
CA VAL A 39 3.60 -19.79 -16.58
C VAL A 39 2.66 -19.20 -17.62
N VAL A 40 1.40 -19.03 -17.26
CA VAL A 40 0.44 -18.28 -18.09
C VAL A 40 0.25 -16.90 -17.48
N MET A 41 0.42 -15.86 -18.29
CA MET A 41 0.26 -14.48 -17.89
C MET A 41 -0.67 -13.73 -18.82
N ALA A 42 -1.52 -12.89 -18.23
CA ALA A 42 -2.31 -11.88 -18.92
C ALA A 42 -2.25 -10.59 -18.11
N ALA A 43 -2.71 -9.46 -18.65
CA ALA A 43 -2.78 -8.22 -17.88
C ALA A 43 -3.96 -7.35 -18.30
N ILE A 44 -4.53 -6.64 -17.34
CA ILE A 44 -5.56 -5.63 -17.53
C ILE A 44 -5.07 -4.26 -17.07
N LYS A 45 -5.56 -3.19 -17.70
CA LYS A 45 -5.27 -1.82 -17.28
C LYS A 45 -6.07 -1.45 -16.03
N THR A 46 -5.48 -0.61 -15.19
CA THR A 46 -6.14 0.09 -14.09
C THR A 46 -5.82 1.59 -14.17
N TYR A 47 -5.79 2.32 -13.06
CA TYR A 47 -5.54 3.77 -13.09
C TYR A 47 -4.14 4.13 -13.61
N GLY A 48 -4.10 5.20 -14.39
CA GLY A 48 -2.87 5.74 -14.96
C GLY A 48 -2.16 4.76 -15.89
N ASP A 49 -0.89 4.56 -15.63
CA ASP A 49 -0.04 3.63 -16.35
C ASP A 49 0.15 2.28 -15.61
N THR A 50 -0.58 2.09 -14.50
CA THR A 50 -0.56 0.85 -13.71
C THR A 50 -1.39 -0.23 -14.38
N VAL A 51 -0.90 -1.47 -14.30
CA VAL A 51 -1.60 -2.66 -14.77
C VAL A 51 -1.74 -3.69 -13.65
N HIS A 52 -2.67 -4.62 -13.82
CA HIS A 52 -2.73 -5.83 -13.02
C HIS A 52 -2.38 -7.03 -13.91
N SER A 53 -1.22 -7.62 -13.68
CA SER A 53 -0.89 -8.92 -14.24
C SER A 53 -1.66 -10.02 -13.53
N ILE A 54 -2.18 -10.96 -14.30
CA ILE A 54 -2.91 -12.15 -13.86
C ILE A 54 -1.99 -13.33 -14.16
N VAL A 55 -1.47 -13.99 -13.12
CA VAL A 55 -0.38 -14.96 -13.23
C VAL A 55 -0.84 -16.32 -12.71
N GLU A 56 -0.74 -17.34 -13.58
CA GLU A 56 -0.89 -18.74 -13.22
C GLU A 56 0.49 -19.41 -13.31
N ARG A 57 0.99 -19.92 -12.18
CA ARG A 57 2.32 -20.56 -12.11
C ARG A 57 2.35 -21.89 -11.34
N ARG A 58 1.21 -22.54 -11.16
CA ARG A 58 1.12 -23.81 -10.42
C ARG A 58 1.94 -24.96 -11.06
N ASN A 59 2.14 -24.89 -12.38
CA ASN A 59 2.90 -25.87 -13.16
C ASN A 59 4.37 -25.42 -13.40
N TYR A 60 4.85 -24.43 -12.68
CA TYR A 60 6.19 -23.87 -12.80
C TYR A 60 6.98 -24.05 -11.51
N LYS A 61 8.15 -24.71 -11.59
CA LYS A 61 9.03 -25.00 -10.45
C LYS A 61 10.29 -24.12 -10.42
N GLY A 62 10.47 -23.24 -11.41
CA GLY A 62 11.56 -22.29 -11.47
C GLY A 62 11.45 -21.15 -10.45
N HIS A 63 12.49 -20.33 -10.35
CA HIS A 63 12.60 -19.33 -9.28
C HIS A 63 11.56 -18.20 -9.36
N PHE A 64 11.39 -17.56 -10.50
CA PHE A 64 10.46 -16.44 -10.68
C PHE A 64 9.57 -16.64 -11.90
N LEU A 65 10.10 -16.43 -13.10
CA LEU A 65 9.43 -16.65 -14.38
C LEU A 65 10.35 -17.39 -15.33
N PRO A 66 9.85 -18.05 -16.38
CA PRO A 66 10.65 -18.59 -17.45
C PRO A 66 11.66 -17.57 -18.00
N ALA A 67 12.87 -18.02 -18.31
CA ALA A 67 14.03 -17.22 -18.69
C ALA A 67 14.71 -16.41 -17.56
N PHE A 68 14.22 -16.45 -16.33
CA PHE A 68 14.94 -15.90 -15.17
C PHE A 68 15.90 -16.93 -14.60
N GLN A 69 17.14 -16.51 -14.37
CA GLN A 69 18.17 -17.35 -13.76
C GLN A 69 18.42 -16.92 -12.32
N ARG A 70 18.70 -17.88 -11.46
CA ARG A 70 19.18 -17.60 -10.11
C ARG A 70 20.56 -16.97 -10.20
N VAL A 71 20.74 -15.86 -9.53
CA VAL A 71 22.04 -15.22 -9.30
C VAL A 71 22.37 -15.41 -7.83
N ASP A 72 23.56 -15.93 -7.52
CA ASP A 72 24.03 -16.00 -6.14
C ASP A 72 24.34 -14.57 -5.66
N PRO A 73 23.78 -14.15 -4.51
CA PRO A 73 23.96 -12.80 -4.03
C PRO A 73 25.43 -12.56 -3.65
N VAL A 74 25.98 -11.45 -4.12
CA VAL A 74 27.32 -10.98 -3.69
C VAL A 74 27.31 -10.53 -2.22
N TYR A 75 26.13 -10.16 -1.73
CA TYR A 75 25.87 -9.71 -0.37
C TYR A 75 24.68 -10.51 0.19
N ASN A 76 24.89 -11.11 1.36
CA ASN A 76 23.84 -11.87 2.06
C ASN A 76 23.44 -11.13 3.34
N PRO A 77 22.50 -10.16 3.26
CA PRO A 77 22.05 -9.41 4.42
C PRO A 77 21.28 -10.33 5.39
N SER A 78 21.37 -10.06 6.69
CA SER A 78 20.47 -10.67 7.66
C SER A 78 19.03 -10.34 7.34
N ASP A 79 18.10 -11.23 7.71
CA ASP A 79 16.67 -10.99 7.55
C ASP A 79 16.24 -9.75 8.35
N THR A 80 15.35 -8.95 7.78
CA THR A 80 14.75 -7.79 8.43
C THR A 80 13.38 -8.08 9.05
N GLY A 81 12.84 -9.28 8.85
CA GLY A 81 11.50 -9.68 9.33
C GLY A 81 10.33 -9.21 8.46
N LEU A 82 10.58 -8.64 7.27
CA LEU A 82 9.53 -8.35 6.29
C LEU A 82 8.93 -9.64 5.73
N GLN A 83 7.59 -9.73 5.68
CA GLN A 83 6.88 -10.97 5.35
C GLN A 83 6.23 -10.95 3.97
N PHE A 84 5.21 -10.12 3.81
CA PHE A 84 4.39 -10.06 2.58
C PHE A 84 3.77 -8.67 2.41
N VAL A 85 3.25 -8.40 1.21
CA VAL A 85 2.50 -7.17 0.91
C VAL A 85 1.12 -7.25 1.57
N ASP A 86 0.85 -6.39 2.55
CA ASP A 86 -0.46 -6.29 3.22
C ASP A 86 -1.49 -5.57 2.35
N HIS A 87 -1.11 -4.43 1.77
CA HIS A 87 -1.96 -3.65 0.87
C HIS A 87 -1.15 -2.73 -0.05
N CYS A 88 -1.79 -2.28 -1.15
CA CYS A 88 -1.25 -1.27 -2.05
C CYS A 88 -2.26 -0.13 -2.18
N VAL A 89 -1.80 1.10 -2.07
CA VAL A 89 -2.65 2.31 -2.09
C VAL A 89 -2.49 3.05 -3.40
N GLY A 90 -3.60 3.31 -4.07
CA GLY A 90 -3.64 4.11 -5.28
C GLY A 90 -4.15 5.53 -5.02
N ASN A 91 -3.47 6.51 -5.62
CA ASN A 91 -3.95 7.89 -5.71
C ASN A 91 -4.58 8.12 -7.07
N VAL A 92 -5.76 8.70 -7.09
CA VAL A 92 -6.48 9.04 -8.31
C VAL A 92 -6.93 10.51 -8.29
N GLU A 93 -7.31 11.04 -9.44
CA GLU A 93 -7.74 12.41 -9.58
C GLU A 93 -9.06 12.67 -8.83
N LEU A 94 -9.31 13.93 -8.50
CA LEU A 94 -10.55 14.39 -7.89
C LEU A 94 -11.78 13.90 -8.66
N GLY A 95 -12.73 13.28 -7.96
CA GLY A 95 -13.96 12.73 -8.54
C GLY A 95 -13.78 11.37 -9.24
N LYS A 96 -12.60 10.77 -9.20
CA LYS A 96 -12.31 9.48 -9.85
C LYS A 96 -12.32 8.28 -8.90
N MET A 97 -12.29 8.47 -7.58
CA MET A 97 -12.30 7.37 -6.60
C MET A 97 -13.49 6.43 -6.81
N ASN A 98 -14.71 6.97 -6.93
CA ASN A 98 -15.89 6.12 -7.12
C ASN A 98 -15.89 5.36 -8.46
N HIS A 99 -15.28 5.91 -9.50
CA HIS A 99 -15.07 5.22 -10.77
C HIS A 99 -14.21 3.97 -10.58
N TRP A 100 -13.09 4.10 -9.88
CA TRP A 100 -12.17 2.98 -9.64
C TRP A 100 -12.72 1.98 -8.61
N VAL A 101 -13.44 2.44 -7.60
CA VAL A 101 -14.21 1.56 -6.69
C VAL A 101 -15.20 0.69 -7.48
N ALA A 102 -15.96 1.29 -8.40
CA ALA A 102 -16.87 0.55 -9.27
C ALA A 102 -16.14 -0.40 -10.23
N PHE A 103 -14.95 -0.02 -10.73
CA PHE A 103 -14.10 -0.88 -11.53
C PHE A 103 -13.70 -2.14 -10.75
N TYR A 104 -13.10 -2.00 -9.57
CA TYR A 104 -12.67 -3.15 -8.75
C TYR A 104 -13.83 -4.04 -8.36
N SER A 105 -14.99 -3.47 -8.04
CA SER A 105 -16.19 -4.22 -7.71
C SER A 105 -16.70 -5.03 -8.91
N ARG A 106 -16.88 -4.38 -10.05
CA ARG A 106 -17.43 -4.99 -11.25
C ARG A 106 -16.47 -5.99 -11.88
N VAL A 107 -15.20 -5.60 -12.08
CA VAL A 107 -14.21 -6.37 -12.83
C VAL A 107 -13.67 -7.54 -12.00
N LEU A 108 -13.22 -7.26 -10.77
CA LEU A 108 -12.54 -8.24 -9.92
C LEU A 108 -13.44 -8.83 -8.83
N GLY A 109 -14.68 -8.34 -8.68
CA GLY A 109 -15.61 -8.82 -7.66
C GLY A 109 -15.21 -8.41 -6.23
N PHE A 110 -14.43 -7.33 -6.09
CA PHE A 110 -14.08 -6.79 -4.79
C PHE A 110 -15.26 -6.06 -4.16
N PHE A 111 -15.28 -6.00 -2.85
CA PHE A 111 -16.27 -5.22 -2.09
C PHE A 111 -15.59 -4.04 -1.36
N ASN A 112 -16.38 -3.01 -1.07
CA ASN A 112 -15.92 -1.89 -0.27
C ASN A 112 -15.87 -2.32 1.20
N LEU A 113 -14.66 -2.47 1.75
CA LEU A 113 -14.42 -2.85 3.13
C LEU A 113 -14.62 -1.68 4.11
N LEU A 114 -14.07 -0.51 3.76
CA LEU A 114 -14.08 0.70 4.58
C LEU A 114 -14.19 1.94 3.69
N SER A 115 -14.78 3.00 4.23
CA SER A 115 -14.82 4.32 3.60
C SER A 115 -14.45 5.38 4.62
N PHE A 116 -13.64 6.34 4.20
CA PHE A 116 -13.24 7.51 4.97
C PHE A 116 -13.55 8.77 4.16
N ASP A 117 -14.20 9.72 4.78
CA ASP A 117 -14.49 11.01 4.17
C ASP A 117 -13.47 12.09 4.58
N ASP A 118 -13.62 13.28 4.06
CA ASP A 118 -12.77 14.44 4.34
C ASP A 118 -12.84 14.92 5.80
N LYS A 119 -13.86 14.52 6.57
CA LYS A 119 -13.96 14.78 8.01
C LYS A 119 -13.14 13.78 8.81
N ASP A 120 -13.03 12.57 8.29
CA ASP A 120 -12.22 11.51 8.89
C ASP A 120 -10.72 11.75 8.70
N ILE A 121 -10.33 12.26 7.51
CA ILE A 121 -8.93 12.43 7.11
C ILE A 121 -8.70 13.88 6.69
N SER A 122 -8.42 14.75 7.67
CA SER A 122 -8.10 16.15 7.43
C SER A 122 -7.16 16.72 8.47
N THR A 123 -6.40 17.74 8.04
CA THR A 123 -5.62 18.64 8.89
C THR A 123 -6.18 20.04 8.79
N GLU A 124 -5.48 21.05 9.34
CA GLU A 124 -5.82 22.44 9.11
C GLU A 124 -5.68 22.85 7.63
N TYR A 125 -4.79 22.20 6.88
CA TYR A 125 -4.37 22.61 5.53
C TYR A 125 -5.02 21.81 4.43
N SER A 126 -5.06 20.50 4.54
CA SER A 126 -5.53 19.62 3.46
C SER A 126 -6.40 18.47 3.96
N ALA A 127 -7.09 17.81 3.04
CA ALA A 127 -7.92 16.66 3.29
C ALA A 127 -7.85 15.68 2.11
N LEU A 128 -8.28 14.42 2.36
CA LEU A 128 -8.49 13.43 1.32
C LEU A 128 -9.73 12.57 1.64
N MET A 129 -10.22 11.89 0.63
CA MET A 129 -11.19 10.81 0.75
C MET A 129 -10.55 9.48 0.37
N SER A 130 -10.94 8.41 1.05
CA SER A 130 -10.39 7.07 0.80
C SER A 130 -11.47 6.01 0.88
N LYS A 131 -11.42 5.04 -0.05
CA LYS A 131 -12.23 3.83 0.00
C LYS A 131 -11.35 2.60 -0.17
N VAL A 132 -11.53 1.63 0.72
CA VAL A 132 -10.74 0.40 0.72
C VAL A 132 -11.51 -0.69 0.01
N MET A 133 -10.99 -1.18 -1.11
CA MET A 133 -11.51 -2.33 -1.82
C MET A 133 -10.81 -3.60 -1.35
N SER A 134 -11.55 -4.68 -1.14
CA SER A 134 -11.00 -5.96 -0.67
C SER A 134 -11.62 -7.13 -1.41
N ASN A 135 -10.86 -8.21 -1.58
CA ASN A 135 -11.38 -9.48 -2.09
C ASN A 135 -12.13 -10.27 -1.00
N GLY A 136 -12.86 -11.32 -1.41
CA GLY A 136 -13.76 -12.08 -0.53
C GLY A 136 -13.12 -12.69 0.73
N ASN A 137 -11.81 -12.95 0.73
CA ASN A 137 -11.11 -13.51 1.88
C ASN A 137 -10.30 -12.47 2.69
N GLY A 138 -10.35 -11.19 2.31
CA GLY A 138 -9.67 -10.10 3.00
C GLY A 138 -8.14 -10.06 2.87
N ARG A 139 -7.55 -10.92 2.02
CA ARG A 139 -6.08 -10.95 1.83
C ARG A 139 -5.56 -9.86 0.92
N ILE A 140 -6.37 -9.43 -0.06
CA ILE A 140 -6.01 -8.37 -1.00
C ILE A 140 -6.81 -7.14 -0.63
N LYS A 141 -6.11 -6.04 -0.43
CA LYS A 141 -6.69 -4.76 -0.03
C LYS A 141 -6.09 -3.64 -0.86
N PHE A 142 -6.95 -2.79 -1.43
CA PHE A 142 -6.58 -1.61 -2.20
C PHE A 142 -7.33 -0.39 -1.68
N PRO A 143 -6.74 0.40 -0.79
CA PRO A 143 -7.19 1.77 -0.56
C PRO A 143 -7.02 2.61 -1.84
N ILE A 144 -8.05 3.36 -2.19
CA ILE A 144 -8.08 4.29 -3.32
C ILE A 144 -8.37 5.67 -2.77
N ASN A 145 -7.42 6.58 -2.94
CA ASN A 145 -7.48 7.93 -2.41
C ASN A 145 -7.75 8.93 -3.53
N GLU A 146 -8.56 9.95 -3.25
CA GLU A 146 -8.66 11.15 -4.06
C GLU A 146 -8.50 12.41 -3.20
N PRO A 147 -8.03 13.54 -3.78
CA PRO A 147 -7.94 14.79 -3.04
C PRO A 147 -9.32 15.23 -2.55
N ALA A 148 -9.36 15.99 -1.46
CA ALA A 148 -10.56 16.72 -1.03
C ALA A 148 -10.26 18.21 -0.91
N ALA A 149 -11.31 19.04 -0.87
CA ALA A 149 -11.16 20.48 -0.73
C ALA A 149 -10.43 20.83 0.56
N GLY A 150 -9.38 21.64 0.46
CA GLY A 150 -8.55 22.11 1.57
C GLY A 150 -8.08 23.54 1.36
N LYS A 151 -7.44 24.13 2.37
CA LYS A 151 -6.85 25.48 2.27
C LYS A 151 -5.56 25.48 1.45
N LYS A 152 -4.91 24.37 1.37
CA LYS A 152 -3.61 24.16 0.71
C LYS A 152 -3.68 22.94 -0.21
N LYS A 153 -2.66 22.80 -1.07
CA LYS A 153 -2.48 21.67 -1.95
C LYS A 153 -2.33 20.38 -1.13
N SER A 154 -3.18 19.38 -1.41
CA SER A 154 -3.09 18.10 -0.70
C SER A 154 -1.85 17.29 -1.12
N GLN A 155 -1.44 16.35 -0.27
CA GLN A 155 -0.41 15.38 -0.62
C GLN A 155 -0.79 14.50 -1.85
N ILE A 156 -2.09 14.30 -2.09
CA ILE A 156 -2.55 13.55 -3.25
C ILE A 156 -2.35 14.38 -4.52
N ASP A 157 -2.66 15.68 -4.48
CA ASP A 157 -2.40 16.59 -5.61
C ASP A 157 -0.90 16.72 -5.90
N GLU A 158 -0.04 16.79 -4.84
CA GLU A 158 1.42 16.78 -5.01
C GLU A 158 1.87 15.50 -5.73
N TYR A 159 1.37 14.33 -5.27
CA TYR A 159 1.67 13.04 -5.91
C TYR A 159 1.28 13.03 -7.40
N LEU A 160 0.02 13.42 -7.71
CA LEU A 160 -0.50 13.41 -9.07
C LEU A 160 0.33 14.30 -10.02
N GLU A 161 0.78 15.45 -9.53
CA GLU A 161 1.63 16.36 -10.30
C GLU A 161 3.02 15.78 -10.55
N TYR A 162 3.70 15.29 -9.51
CA TYR A 162 5.08 14.77 -9.64
C TYR A 162 5.14 13.43 -10.37
N TYR A 163 4.11 12.59 -10.22
CA TYR A 163 4.03 11.32 -10.93
C TYR A 163 3.55 11.50 -12.38
N GLY A 164 2.80 12.57 -12.66
CA GLY A 164 2.21 12.87 -13.95
C GLY A 164 0.88 12.17 -14.19
N GLY A 165 0.11 11.90 -13.14
CA GLY A 165 -1.20 11.27 -13.17
C GLY A 165 -1.43 10.30 -12.01
N PRO A 166 -2.53 9.50 -12.05
CA PRO A 166 -2.84 8.53 -11.01
C PRO A 166 -1.84 7.37 -10.99
N GLY A 167 -1.63 6.78 -9.81
CA GLY A 167 -0.68 5.69 -9.62
C GLY A 167 -0.62 5.20 -8.18
N VAL A 168 0.33 4.31 -7.89
CA VAL A 168 0.50 3.72 -6.56
C VAL A 168 1.29 4.65 -5.64
N GLN A 169 0.65 5.10 -4.56
CA GLN A 169 1.24 5.98 -3.56
C GLN A 169 2.19 5.23 -2.63
N HIS A 170 1.72 4.12 -2.04
CA HIS A 170 2.55 3.31 -1.16
C HIS A 170 2.20 1.82 -1.20
N ILE A 171 3.14 1.04 -0.73
CA ILE A 171 3.01 -0.39 -0.54
C ILE A 171 3.26 -0.67 0.94
N ALA A 172 2.29 -1.26 1.61
CA ALA A 172 2.43 -1.71 2.98
C ALA A 172 2.96 -3.14 3.03
N ILE A 173 4.01 -3.35 3.81
CA ILE A 173 4.64 -4.65 4.00
C ILE A 173 4.45 -5.08 5.45
N ALA A 174 3.90 -6.29 5.63
CA ALA A 174 3.65 -6.85 6.93
C ALA A 174 4.93 -7.36 7.61
N THR A 175 4.93 -7.28 8.93
CA THR A 175 5.93 -7.91 9.80
C THR A 175 5.27 -8.52 11.04
N ASN A 176 5.95 -9.47 11.67
CA ASN A 176 5.54 -10.05 12.96
C ASN A 176 6.16 -9.33 14.17
N ASN A 177 7.21 -8.53 13.96
CA ASN A 177 7.87 -7.72 14.99
C ASN A 177 8.34 -6.39 14.39
N ILE A 178 7.48 -5.37 14.53
CA ILE A 178 7.74 -4.07 13.91
C ILE A 178 8.93 -3.34 14.54
N ILE A 179 9.17 -3.52 15.84
CA ILE A 179 10.28 -2.88 16.54
C ILE A 179 11.62 -3.36 15.99
N GLU A 180 11.82 -4.68 15.90
CA GLU A 180 13.03 -5.27 15.33
C GLU A 180 13.17 -4.93 13.84
N THR A 181 12.09 -5.05 13.07
CA THR A 181 12.09 -4.75 11.64
C THR A 181 12.48 -3.30 11.36
N VAL A 182 11.87 -2.33 12.04
CA VAL A 182 12.16 -0.90 11.84
C VAL A 182 13.57 -0.56 12.29
N SER A 183 14.05 -1.12 13.41
CA SER A 183 15.44 -0.96 13.85
C SER A 183 16.42 -1.46 12.79
N ALA A 184 16.23 -2.69 12.29
CA ALA A 184 17.08 -3.28 11.26
C ALA A 184 17.06 -2.51 9.93
N LEU A 185 15.93 -1.93 9.56
CA LEU A 185 15.81 -1.09 8.36
C LEU A 185 16.52 0.26 8.54
N ARG A 186 16.41 0.90 9.71
CA ARG A 186 17.13 2.14 10.04
C ARG A 186 18.64 1.95 10.06
N ASP A 187 19.12 0.85 10.64
CA ASP A 187 20.55 0.51 10.66
C ASP A 187 21.13 0.35 9.24
N ARG A 188 20.27 0.09 8.25
CA ARG A 188 20.62 0.04 6.83
C ARG A 188 20.41 1.35 6.08
N GLY A 189 20.08 2.42 6.79
CA GLY A 189 19.93 3.76 6.22
C GLY A 189 18.55 4.09 5.66
N LEU A 190 17.51 3.26 5.92
CA LEU A 190 16.16 3.62 5.52
C LEU A 190 15.61 4.72 6.42
N GLU A 191 15.15 5.82 5.81
CA GLU A 191 14.57 6.95 6.53
C GLU A 191 13.05 6.83 6.63
N PHE A 192 12.53 7.17 7.81
CA PHE A 192 11.10 7.18 8.11
C PHE A 192 10.60 8.60 8.38
N LEU A 193 9.31 8.82 8.15
CA LEU A 193 8.63 10.06 8.53
C LEU A 193 8.66 10.23 10.05
N ARG A 194 8.82 11.49 10.50
CA ARG A 194 8.86 11.80 11.93
C ARG A 194 7.45 12.04 12.47
N VAL A 195 7.09 11.31 13.49
CA VAL A 195 5.86 11.49 14.26
C VAL A 195 6.08 12.53 15.36
N PRO A 196 5.13 13.45 15.62
CA PRO A 196 5.23 14.39 16.72
C PRO A 196 5.38 13.70 18.08
N ALA A 197 6.25 14.20 18.95
CA ALA A 197 6.47 13.61 20.27
C ALA A 197 5.17 13.53 21.12
N ASN A 198 4.31 14.55 21.01
CA ASN A 198 3.03 14.61 21.71
C ASN A 198 2.00 13.56 21.27
N TYR A 199 2.24 12.86 20.15
CA TYR A 199 1.40 11.73 19.72
C TYR A 199 1.30 10.64 20.81
N TYR A 200 2.40 10.39 21.52
CA TYR A 200 2.48 9.34 22.52
C TYR A 200 1.89 9.70 23.88
N ASP A 201 1.69 11.00 24.16
CA ASP A 201 1.19 11.47 25.46
C ASP A 201 -0.24 10.99 25.76
N THR A 202 -1.04 10.78 24.73
CA THR A 202 -2.44 10.28 24.84
C THR A 202 -2.62 8.88 24.28
N LEU A 203 -1.55 8.23 23.83
CA LEU A 203 -1.64 6.96 23.10
C LEU A 203 -2.39 5.90 23.92
N MET A 204 -2.00 5.66 25.15
CA MET A 204 -2.61 4.62 26.00
C MET A 204 -4.07 4.90 26.35
N GLN A 205 -4.48 6.18 26.40
CA GLN A 205 -5.88 6.54 26.59
C GLN A 205 -6.73 6.19 25.35
N ARG A 206 -6.14 6.31 24.17
CA ARG A 206 -6.80 6.09 22.88
C ARG A 206 -6.86 4.61 22.50
N VAL A 207 -5.75 3.87 22.69
CA VAL A 207 -5.63 2.49 22.20
C VAL A 207 -5.78 1.44 23.31
N GLY A 208 -5.72 1.83 24.59
CA GLY A 208 -5.77 0.90 25.71
C GLY A 208 -4.50 0.05 25.83
N LYS A 209 -4.63 -1.15 26.41
CA LYS A 209 -3.49 -2.05 26.63
C LYS A 209 -3.01 -2.67 25.30
N ILE A 210 -1.70 -2.62 25.06
CA ILE A 210 -0.97 -3.29 24.00
C ILE A 210 0.13 -4.19 24.60
N ASP A 211 0.72 -5.08 23.80
CA ASP A 211 1.76 -6.00 24.26
C ASP A 211 3.15 -5.37 24.22
N GLU A 212 3.35 -4.40 23.34
CA GLU A 212 4.63 -3.71 23.12
C GLU A 212 4.88 -2.62 24.16
N ASP A 213 6.15 -2.43 24.54
CA ASP A 213 6.57 -1.33 25.38
C ASP A 213 6.48 0.01 24.67
N LEU A 214 6.03 1.05 25.36
CA LEU A 214 5.80 2.38 24.79
C LEU A 214 7.11 3.10 24.40
N GLU A 215 8.19 2.91 25.16
CA GLU A 215 9.45 3.60 24.95
C GLU A 215 10.08 3.25 23.57
N PRO A 216 10.26 1.97 23.18
CA PRO A 216 10.73 1.62 21.84
C PRO A 216 9.83 2.15 20.71
N LEU A 217 8.50 2.14 20.90
CA LEU A 217 7.57 2.67 19.91
C LEU A 217 7.77 4.18 19.69
N ARG A 218 7.96 4.94 20.80
CA ARG A 218 8.23 6.37 20.76
C ARG A 218 9.58 6.68 20.08
N ASP A 219 10.64 5.96 20.44
CA ASP A 219 12.00 6.18 19.93
C ASP A 219 12.08 5.88 18.41
N LEU A 220 11.34 4.87 17.97
CA LEU A 220 11.26 4.50 16.56
C LEU A 220 10.18 5.27 15.80
N GLY A 221 9.32 6.03 16.45
CA GLY A 221 8.25 6.77 15.80
C GLY A 221 7.12 5.86 15.25
N ILE A 222 6.88 4.72 15.88
CA ILE A 222 5.86 3.76 15.45
C ILE A 222 4.49 4.20 15.95
N LEU A 223 3.53 4.31 15.03
CA LEU A 223 2.14 4.66 15.30
C LEU A 223 1.35 3.42 15.72
N VAL A 224 0.36 3.60 16.58
CA VAL A 224 -0.54 2.53 17.04
C VAL A 224 -1.99 2.98 16.90
N ASP A 225 -2.84 2.11 16.38
CA ASP A 225 -4.29 2.32 16.37
C ASP A 225 -5.04 1.04 16.72
N ARG A 226 -6.30 1.17 17.08
CA ARG A 226 -7.16 0.05 17.52
C ARG A 226 -8.50 0.09 16.81
N ASP A 227 -9.01 -1.10 16.50
CA ASP A 227 -10.40 -1.34 16.09
C ASP A 227 -11.07 -2.38 17.00
N ASP A 228 -12.27 -2.80 16.62
CA ASP A 228 -13.06 -3.76 17.40
C ASP A 228 -12.43 -5.16 17.48
N GLU A 229 -11.58 -5.52 16.49
CA GLU A 229 -10.94 -6.83 16.42
C GLU A 229 -9.54 -6.89 17.05
N GLY A 230 -8.91 -5.72 17.28
CA GLY A 230 -7.57 -5.70 17.85
C GLY A 230 -6.86 -4.36 17.66
N TYR A 231 -5.54 -4.40 17.53
CA TYR A 231 -4.75 -3.20 17.24
C TYR A 231 -3.73 -3.46 16.13
N LEU A 232 -3.22 -2.39 15.56
CA LEU A 232 -2.16 -2.41 14.55
C LEU A 232 -1.07 -1.40 14.91
N LEU A 233 0.13 -1.70 14.47
CA LEU A 233 1.29 -0.82 14.56
C LEU A 233 1.77 -0.53 13.15
N GLN A 234 2.13 0.72 12.87
CA GLN A 234 2.55 1.14 11.52
C GLN A 234 3.54 2.29 11.55
N ILE A 235 4.39 2.35 10.54
CA ILE A 235 5.30 3.46 10.29
C ILE A 235 5.52 3.62 8.80
N PHE A 236 5.81 4.84 8.35
CA PHE A 236 5.93 5.17 6.94
C PHE A 236 7.33 5.69 6.63
N THR A 237 7.91 5.21 5.53
CA THR A 237 9.19 5.74 5.05
C THR A 237 9.01 7.14 4.46
N LYS A 238 10.09 7.90 4.37
CA LYS A 238 10.15 8.99 3.39
C LYS A 238 9.99 8.44 1.98
N PRO A 239 9.63 9.27 0.98
CA PRO A 239 9.65 8.83 -0.42
C PRO A 239 10.99 8.20 -0.78
N VAL A 240 10.94 7.04 -1.42
CA VAL A 240 12.13 6.23 -1.76
C VAL A 240 12.69 6.54 -3.15
N GLN A 241 12.13 7.53 -3.81
CA GLN A 241 12.53 8.01 -5.12
C GLN A 241 13.01 9.48 -5.00
N ASP A 242 13.61 10.01 -6.05
CA ASP A 242 13.99 11.42 -6.16
C ASP A 242 12.79 12.40 -6.23
N ARG A 243 11.58 11.87 -6.33
CA ARG A 243 10.31 12.59 -6.34
C ARG A 243 9.45 12.20 -5.14
N PRO A 244 8.58 13.10 -4.63
CA PRO A 244 7.68 12.82 -3.52
C PRO A 244 6.49 11.95 -3.99
N THR A 245 6.76 10.73 -4.44
CA THR A 245 5.77 9.81 -4.98
C THR A 245 5.66 8.54 -4.15
N LEU A 246 6.42 7.48 -4.51
CA LEU A 246 6.33 6.18 -3.84
C LEU A 246 7.02 6.20 -2.47
N PHE A 247 6.33 5.68 -1.45
CA PHE A 247 6.91 5.33 -0.16
C PHE A 247 6.43 3.95 0.31
N TYR A 248 6.98 3.45 1.39
CA TYR A 248 6.57 2.18 1.99
C TYR A 248 5.96 2.40 3.38
N GLU A 249 5.05 1.52 3.73
CA GLU A 249 4.54 1.33 5.08
C GLU A 249 5.07 0.01 5.63
N ILE A 250 5.49 -0.01 6.89
CA ILE A 250 5.73 -1.23 7.64
C ILE A 250 4.58 -1.39 8.61
N ILE A 251 3.89 -2.52 8.57
CA ILE A 251 2.69 -2.76 9.37
C ILE A 251 2.77 -4.09 10.12
N GLN A 252 2.37 -4.05 11.39
CA GLN A 252 2.12 -5.24 12.20
C GLN A 252 0.67 -5.23 12.67
N ARG A 253 -0.05 -6.31 12.42
CA ARG A 253 -1.44 -6.48 12.84
C ARG A 253 -1.55 -7.45 14.01
N LYS A 254 -2.18 -7.02 15.09
CA LYS A 254 -2.54 -7.80 16.27
C LYS A 254 -4.07 -7.94 16.32
N GLY A 255 -4.63 -8.60 15.30
CA GLY A 255 -6.07 -8.80 15.13
C GLY A 255 -6.78 -7.74 14.31
N ALA A 256 -6.32 -6.49 14.33
CA ALA A 256 -6.96 -5.38 13.63
C ALA A 256 -7.10 -5.60 12.11
N LYS A 257 -8.26 -5.23 11.57
CA LYS A 257 -8.58 -5.27 10.14
C LYS A 257 -8.62 -3.88 9.51
N SER A 258 -8.65 -2.83 10.32
CA SER A 258 -8.67 -1.43 9.89
C SER A 258 -7.32 -0.96 9.31
N PHE A 259 -7.25 0.34 8.98
CA PHE A 259 -6.09 1.01 8.37
C PHE A 259 -5.51 2.13 9.25
N GLY A 260 -5.82 2.12 10.54
CA GLY A 260 -5.27 3.11 11.45
C GLY A 260 -5.93 4.49 11.33
N LYS A 261 -7.27 4.57 11.35
CA LYS A 261 -8.01 5.85 11.31
C LYS A 261 -7.48 6.87 12.31
N GLY A 262 -7.20 6.42 13.55
CA GLY A 262 -6.64 7.27 14.61
C GLY A 262 -5.21 7.77 14.34
N ASN A 263 -4.50 7.20 13.37
CA ASN A 263 -3.15 7.58 12.96
C ASN A 263 -3.14 8.53 11.75
N PHE A 264 -4.25 8.67 11.01
CA PHE A 264 -4.30 9.46 9.79
C PHE A 264 -3.84 10.89 9.99
N LYS A 265 -4.30 11.53 11.07
CA LYS A 265 -3.90 12.91 11.38
C LYS A 265 -2.37 13.02 11.56
N ALA A 266 -1.76 12.10 12.33
CA ALA A 266 -0.33 12.12 12.57
C ALA A 266 0.49 11.86 11.29
N LEU A 267 0.03 10.93 10.43
CA LEU A 267 0.62 10.68 9.12
C LEU A 267 0.51 11.91 8.22
N PHE A 268 -0.68 12.51 8.14
CA PHE A 268 -0.93 13.69 7.32
C PHE A 268 -0.04 14.87 7.72
N GLU A 269 0.02 15.18 9.01
CA GLU A 269 0.90 16.23 9.54
C GLU A 269 2.39 15.93 9.29
N ALA A 270 2.80 14.66 9.28
CA ALA A 270 4.17 14.26 8.96
C ALA A 270 4.49 14.49 7.47
N ILE A 271 3.58 14.12 6.56
CA ILE A 271 3.73 14.34 5.12
C ILE A 271 3.67 15.83 4.78
N GLU A 272 2.77 16.61 5.39
CA GLU A 272 2.68 18.06 5.20
C GLU A 272 3.96 18.79 5.62
N ARG A 273 4.62 18.35 6.69
CA ARG A 273 5.94 18.90 7.08
C ARG A 273 7.01 18.64 6.01
N GLU A 274 7.05 17.44 5.44
CA GLU A 274 7.96 17.13 4.34
C GLU A 274 7.60 17.94 3.07
N GLN A 275 6.31 18.13 2.80
CA GLN A 275 5.81 18.95 1.69
C GLN A 275 6.20 20.44 1.87
N ALA A 276 6.03 20.97 3.09
CA ALA A 276 6.46 22.33 3.44
C ALA A 276 7.98 22.51 3.30
N ALA A 277 8.77 21.52 3.73
CA ALA A 277 10.23 21.54 3.59
C ALA A 277 10.69 21.59 2.11
N ARG A 278 9.86 21.09 1.20
CA ARG A 278 10.07 21.17 -0.27
C ARG A 278 9.50 22.46 -0.88
N GLY A 279 8.78 23.30 -0.11
CA GLY A 279 8.14 24.51 -0.60
C GLY A 279 6.84 24.30 -1.38
N ASN A 280 6.14 23.16 -1.19
CA ASN A 280 4.93 22.76 -1.93
C ASN A 280 3.65 22.78 -1.08
N LEU A 281 3.71 23.23 0.16
CA LEU A 281 2.53 23.35 1.04
C LEU A 281 1.95 24.77 1.04
#